data_95fbed495bb76c964cdb1c644f27becc
#
_entry.id   95fbed495bb76c964cdb1c644f27becc
#
_cell.length_a   1.000
_cell.length_b   1.000
_cell.length_c   1.000
_cell.angle_alpha   90.00
_cell.angle_beta   90.00
_cell.angle_gamma   90.00
#
_symmetry.space_group_name_H-M   'P 1'
#
loop_
_entity.id
_entity.type
_entity.pdbx_description
1 polymer ?
#
loop_
_entity_poly.entity_id
_entity_poly.type
_entity_poly.pdbx_seq_one_letter_code
_entity_poly.pdbx_strand_id
1 'polypeptide(L)'
;MRVNRRSFLTWISVVLLLFSLSACKTSEKRREKKKIKIGITLYDSHDTFITGYMSAFDKEVAEKRGEGYEVDVLRFNAEGSQSVQNEQVEEMLQNSCDVLCINLVDRTAPSEIIDMAKKKNTPVIFFNRELVEEDLYRWNQLYYVGADAKQSGILQGELVAEDILAEAEKEASGREEGKEEGLSAEHEEESISSAEEPGAPETTRTLEEETAPEDTAPEGVTESETEWAGELGGRLLGEEFDTTVQSKTESRESVALPRSVDKNGDGKLQYVLFEGEAGHQDAIMRTEYVVSTLQKKGIPLERLGYGIANWSRAEAQSRMMQLYSELEDKIELILSNNDDMALGVLDAYDKIGVQKDARPWIYGIDGTMAGINAVKKGAMKATVYNDEMAQAKALFNIAFQLATEDGGKEGDRDIQKITKIPYRKVTGENYAEFRAEE
;
A
#
# COMPACT_ATOMS: atom_id res chain seq x y z
N MET A 1 89.32 16.67 35.13
CA MET A 1 88.04 16.04 35.57
C MET A 1 87.82 14.73 34.83
N ARG A 2 87.96 13.60 35.50
CA ARG A 2 87.78 12.28 34.88
C ARG A 2 86.24 11.94 35.00
N VAL A 3 85.51 12.05 33.91
CA VAL A 3 84.13 11.62 33.84
C VAL A 3 84.09 10.10 33.94
N ASN A 4 83.38 9.59 34.95
CA ASN A 4 83.31 8.18 35.27
C ASN A 4 82.51 7.43 34.15
N ARG A 5 83.24 6.56 33.41
CA ARG A 5 82.69 5.83 32.25
C ARG A 5 81.38 5.06 32.55
N ARG A 6 81.20 4.68 33.80
CA ARG A 6 79.92 3.98 34.24
C ARG A 6 78.73 4.92 34.27
N SER A 7 78.88 6.19 34.66
CA SER A 7 77.83 7.19 34.69
C SER A 7 77.39 7.62 33.27
N PHE A 8 78.36 7.63 32.32
CA PHE A 8 78.06 7.96 30.91
C PHE A 8 77.25 6.87 30.20
N LEU A 9 77.51 5.58 30.45
CA LEU A 9 76.81 4.44 29.91
C LEU A 9 75.35 4.35 30.49
N THR A 10 75.17 4.65 31.78
CA THR A 10 73.82 4.69 32.38
C THR A 10 72.97 5.82 31.82
N TRP A 11 73.59 7.00 31.56
CA TRP A 11 72.88 8.12 30.91
C TRP A 11 72.44 7.80 29.46
N ILE A 12 73.31 7.15 28.67
CA ILE A 12 72.99 6.70 27.30
C ILE A 12 71.89 5.66 27.32
N SER A 13 71.88 4.71 28.27
CA SER A 13 70.84 3.71 28.40
C SER A 13 69.46 4.32 28.77
N VAL A 14 69.48 5.33 29.66
CA VAL A 14 68.23 6.04 30.03
C VAL A 14 67.72 6.90 28.89
N VAL A 15 68.53 7.56 28.11
CA VAL A 15 68.14 8.35 26.94
C VAL A 15 67.66 7.42 25.81
N LEU A 16 68.24 6.26 25.58
CA LEU A 16 67.79 5.26 24.63
C LEU A 16 66.45 4.65 25.08
N LEU A 17 66.20 4.44 26.38
CA LEU A 17 64.93 3.96 26.91
C LEU A 17 63.82 5.01 26.77
N LEU A 18 64.13 6.29 26.96
CA LEU A 18 63.22 7.40 26.76
C LEU A 18 62.87 7.62 25.28
N PHE A 19 63.82 7.36 24.36
CA PHE A 19 63.52 7.38 22.93
C PHE A 19 62.68 6.18 22.46
N SER A 20 62.83 5.00 23.05
CA SER A 20 62.04 3.83 22.73
C SER A 20 60.61 3.96 23.25
N LEU A 21 60.37 4.70 24.35
CA LEU A 21 59.01 5.01 24.84
C LEU A 21 58.33 6.10 24.03
N SER A 22 59.04 6.95 23.27
CA SER A 22 58.45 7.95 22.39
C SER A 22 58.10 7.39 21.01
N ALA A 23 58.58 6.19 20.63
CA ALA A 23 58.28 5.55 19.34
C ALA A 23 56.98 4.72 19.34
N CYS A 24 56.36 4.50 20.52
CA CYS A 24 54.99 3.95 20.62
C CYS A 24 53.91 5.05 20.70
N LYS A 25 54.03 6.12 19.94
CA LYS A 25 52.86 6.76 19.40
C LYS A 25 52.37 5.83 18.30
N THR A 26 51.52 4.89 18.67
CA THR A 26 50.60 4.29 17.74
C THR A 26 49.93 5.44 16.95
N SER A 27 50.43 5.67 15.73
CA SER A 27 49.63 6.38 14.76
C SER A 27 48.37 5.50 14.62
N GLU A 28 47.35 5.80 15.39
CA GLU A 28 46.00 5.52 14.93
C GLU A 28 45.98 6.14 13.53
N LYS A 29 46.20 5.30 12.52
CA LYS A 29 45.83 5.64 11.16
C LYS A 29 44.36 6.00 11.29
N ARG A 30 44.06 7.30 11.38
CA ARG A 30 42.73 7.84 11.23
C ARG A 30 42.27 7.20 9.92
N ARG A 31 41.48 6.10 10.03
CA ARG A 31 40.88 5.47 8.86
C ARG A 31 40.21 6.60 8.14
N GLU A 32 40.70 6.98 6.97
CA GLU A 32 40.01 7.94 6.11
C GLU A 32 38.60 7.42 5.97
N LYS A 33 37.66 8.21 6.49
CA LYS A 33 36.24 7.84 6.41
C LYS A 33 35.91 7.73 4.92
N LYS A 34 35.49 6.56 4.48
CA LYS A 34 35.05 6.38 3.09
C LYS A 34 33.83 7.26 2.91
N LYS A 35 33.93 8.30 2.07
CA LYS A 35 32.87 9.22 1.75
C LYS A 35 32.04 8.66 0.60
N ILE A 36 30.74 8.61 0.76
CA ILE A 36 29.77 8.22 -0.25
C ILE A 36 28.68 9.27 -0.37
N LYS A 37 28.26 9.56 -1.58
CA LYS A 37 27.19 10.50 -1.87
C LYS A 37 26.06 9.82 -2.62
N ILE A 38 24.88 9.78 -2.01
CA ILE A 38 23.66 9.20 -2.56
C ILE A 38 22.73 10.33 -3.01
N GLY A 39 22.32 10.34 -4.29
CA GLY A 39 21.31 11.25 -4.80
C GLY A 39 19.92 10.59 -4.74
N ILE A 40 18.93 11.29 -4.25
CA ILE A 40 17.52 10.81 -4.17
C ILE A 40 16.61 11.86 -4.79
N THR A 41 15.69 11.46 -5.67
CA THR A 41 14.56 12.29 -6.08
C THR A 41 13.25 11.56 -5.91
N LEU A 42 12.26 12.24 -5.32
CA LEU A 42 10.94 11.73 -5.00
C LEU A 42 9.92 12.32 -5.98
N TYR A 43 8.93 11.54 -6.37
CA TYR A 43 7.82 12.05 -7.19
C TYR A 43 7.00 13.07 -6.43
N ASP A 44 6.69 12.78 -5.15
CA ASP A 44 6.08 13.68 -4.18
C ASP A 44 6.53 13.31 -2.75
N SER A 45 7.03 14.27 -2.01
CA SER A 45 7.46 14.09 -0.61
C SER A 45 6.31 14.17 0.40
N HIS A 46 5.09 14.53 -0.01
CA HIS A 46 3.91 14.60 0.85
C HIS A 46 3.14 13.27 0.91
N ASP A 47 3.47 12.31 0.06
CA ASP A 47 2.94 10.97 0.13
C ASP A 47 3.32 10.30 1.47
N THR A 48 2.32 9.79 2.20
CA THR A 48 2.49 9.23 3.54
C THR A 48 3.40 7.99 3.52
N PHE A 49 3.25 7.11 2.52
CA PHE A 49 4.09 5.93 2.37
C PHE A 49 5.55 6.32 2.07
N ILE A 50 5.77 7.26 1.14
CA ILE A 50 7.11 7.75 0.78
C ILE A 50 7.76 8.47 1.97
N THR A 51 7.00 9.21 2.78
CA THR A 51 7.50 9.84 4.02
C THR A 51 8.01 8.78 5.01
N GLY A 52 7.25 7.72 5.25
CA GLY A 52 7.65 6.58 6.09
C GLY A 52 8.89 5.87 5.54
N TYR A 53 8.88 5.59 4.25
CA TYR A 53 10.00 4.98 3.52
C TYR A 53 11.31 5.78 3.68
N MET A 54 11.25 7.10 3.50
CA MET A 54 12.42 7.97 3.64
C MET A 54 12.89 8.10 5.10
N SER A 55 11.97 8.06 6.07
CA SER A 55 12.32 8.01 7.49
C SER A 55 13.09 6.73 7.84
N ALA A 56 12.66 5.58 7.30
CA ALA A 56 13.36 4.33 7.46
C ALA A 56 14.75 4.34 6.77
N PHE A 57 14.85 4.92 5.57
CA PHE A 57 16.11 5.10 4.87
C PHE A 57 17.10 5.95 5.69
N ASP A 58 16.63 7.04 6.32
CA ASP A 58 17.47 7.91 7.16
C ASP A 58 17.99 7.20 8.41
N LYS A 59 17.27 6.22 8.96
CA LYS A 59 17.76 5.36 10.05
C LYS A 59 18.96 4.51 9.61
N GLU A 60 18.87 3.89 8.42
CA GLU A 60 20.00 3.11 7.86
C GLU A 60 21.23 4.01 7.59
N VAL A 61 21.01 5.23 7.08
CA VAL A 61 22.09 6.23 6.91
C VAL A 61 22.74 6.58 8.25
N ALA A 62 21.95 6.81 9.31
CA ALA A 62 22.44 7.15 10.64
C ALA A 62 23.24 6.00 11.25
N GLU A 63 22.81 4.75 11.06
CA GLU A 63 23.52 3.55 11.49
C GLU A 63 24.91 3.46 10.84
N LYS A 64 24.99 3.64 9.51
CA LYS A 64 26.25 3.60 8.78
C LYS A 64 27.22 4.74 9.16
N ARG A 65 26.67 5.93 9.44
CA ARG A 65 27.46 7.03 10.01
C ARG A 65 28.03 6.67 11.38
N GLY A 66 27.26 5.95 12.20
CA GLY A 66 27.71 5.40 13.49
C GLY A 66 28.84 4.39 13.34
N GLU A 67 28.87 3.60 12.28
CA GLU A 67 29.95 2.67 11.93
C GLU A 67 31.23 3.37 11.40
N GLY A 68 31.20 4.68 11.20
CA GLY A 68 32.38 5.48 10.80
C GLY A 68 32.43 5.82 9.31
N TYR A 69 31.39 5.56 8.52
CA TYR A 69 31.27 6.06 7.16
C TYR A 69 30.83 7.53 7.13
N GLU A 70 31.23 8.26 6.07
CA GLU A 70 30.69 9.58 5.77
C GLU A 70 29.68 9.42 4.65
N VAL A 71 28.38 9.34 5.01
CA VAL A 71 27.28 9.19 4.04
C VAL A 71 26.64 10.56 3.84
N ASP A 72 26.72 11.09 2.63
CA ASP A 72 26.09 12.33 2.21
C ASP A 72 24.85 12.00 1.36
N VAL A 73 23.69 12.56 1.68
CA VAL A 73 22.43 12.32 0.96
C VAL A 73 21.93 13.65 0.41
N LEU A 74 21.86 13.73 -0.91
CA LEU A 74 21.28 14.85 -1.64
C LEU A 74 19.87 14.45 -2.07
N ARG A 75 18.83 15.10 -1.47
CA ARG A 75 17.43 14.73 -1.67
C ARG A 75 16.63 15.87 -2.29
N PHE A 76 15.81 15.52 -3.28
CA PHE A 76 14.92 16.42 -4.02
C PHE A 76 13.47 15.91 -4.02
N ASN A 77 12.54 16.83 -4.26
CA ASN A 77 11.13 16.57 -4.50
C ASN A 77 10.74 17.12 -5.88
N ALA A 78 10.21 16.28 -6.74
CA ALA A 78 9.82 16.66 -8.10
C ALA A 78 8.40 17.27 -8.20
N GLU A 79 7.61 17.17 -7.11
CA GLU A 79 6.26 17.73 -7.03
C GLU A 79 5.36 17.34 -8.22
N GLY A 80 5.44 16.06 -8.64
CA GLY A 80 4.66 15.52 -9.75
C GLY A 80 5.15 15.94 -11.15
N SER A 81 6.29 16.64 -11.26
CA SER A 81 6.81 17.12 -12.55
C SER A 81 7.99 16.31 -13.05
N GLN A 82 7.82 15.57 -14.15
CA GLN A 82 8.90 14.79 -14.76
C GLN A 82 10.05 15.68 -15.28
N SER A 83 9.76 16.88 -15.80
CA SER A 83 10.83 17.81 -16.23
C SER A 83 11.67 18.29 -15.05
N VAL A 84 11.04 18.62 -13.92
CA VAL A 84 11.74 18.98 -12.68
C VAL A 84 12.58 17.81 -12.17
N GLN A 85 12.06 16.58 -12.24
CA GLN A 85 12.80 15.39 -11.86
C GLN A 85 14.05 15.18 -12.73
N ASN A 86 13.96 15.39 -14.05
CA ASN A 86 15.11 15.30 -14.95
C ASN A 86 16.19 16.35 -14.62
N GLU A 87 15.81 17.60 -14.32
CA GLU A 87 16.73 18.65 -13.86
C GLU A 87 17.40 18.29 -12.54
N GLN A 88 16.68 17.71 -11.58
CA GLN A 88 17.22 17.25 -10.32
C GLN A 88 18.23 16.11 -10.51
N VAL A 89 17.97 15.19 -11.44
CA VAL A 89 18.92 14.13 -11.80
C VAL A 89 20.19 14.73 -12.40
N GLU A 90 20.08 15.71 -13.28
CA GLU A 90 21.26 16.41 -13.82
C GLU A 90 22.07 17.08 -12.71
N GLU A 91 21.41 17.75 -11.76
CA GLU A 91 22.06 18.36 -10.60
C GLU A 91 22.79 17.33 -9.71
N MET A 92 22.17 16.18 -9.43
CA MET A 92 22.81 15.10 -8.69
C MET A 92 24.06 14.57 -9.39
N LEU A 93 24.02 14.43 -10.72
CA LEU A 93 25.16 14.01 -11.53
C LEU A 93 26.27 15.06 -11.57
N GLN A 94 25.93 16.36 -11.61
CA GLN A 94 26.89 17.47 -11.50
C GLN A 94 27.56 17.53 -10.12
N ASN A 95 26.80 17.19 -9.06
CA ASN A 95 27.30 17.07 -7.69
C ASN A 95 28.09 15.79 -7.43
N SER A 96 28.33 14.95 -8.44
CA SER A 96 29.11 13.71 -8.36
C SER A 96 28.54 12.75 -7.32
N CYS A 97 27.25 12.49 -7.36
CA CYS A 97 26.64 11.41 -6.60
C CYS A 97 27.18 10.06 -7.10
N ASP A 98 27.53 9.15 -6.18
CA ASP A 98 28.06 7.83 -6.48
C ASP A 98 26.96 6.87 -6.97
N VAL A 99 25.71 7.11 -6.58
CA VAL A 99 24.52 6.34 -6.93
C VAL A 99 23.28 7.24 -6.90
N LEU A 100 22.32 6.96 -7.77
CA LEU A 100 21.03 7.65 -7.80
C LEU A 100 19.91 6.70 -7.37
N CYS A 101 19.02 7.17 -6.48
CA CYS A 101 17.79 6.51 -6.09
C CYS A 101 16.61 7.34 -6.62
N ILE A 102 15.84 6.78 -7.53
CA ILE A 102 14.82 7.51 -8.28
C ILE A 102 13.43 6.91 -8.00
N ASN A 103 12.57 7.71 -7.38
CA ASN A 103 11.14 7.42 -7.30
C ASN A 103 10.45 8.18 -8.43
N LEU A 104 10.19 7.48 -9.55
CA LEU A 104 9.77 8.09 -10.82
C LEU A 104 8.46 8.88 -10.69
N VAL A 105 8.39 10.05 -11.34
CA VAL A 105 7.13 10.75 -11.58
C VAL A 105 6.33 10.00 -12.63
N ASP A 106 6.92 9.78 -13.81
CA ASP A 106 6.31 9.00 -14.88
C ASP A 106 7.11 7.72 -15.16
N ARG A 107 6.51 6.58 -14.85
CA ARG A 107 7.12 5.26 -15.04
C ARG A 107 7.40 4.91 -16.51
N THR A 108 6.74 5.59 -17.45
CA THR A 108 6.87 5.36 -18.89
C THR A 108 7.90 6.27 -19.55
N ALA A 109 8.46 7.24 -18.81
CA ALA A 109 9.40 8.21 -19.32
C ALA A 109 10.79 8.20 -18.63
N PRO A 110 11.39 7.03 -18.29
CA PRO A 110 12.69 6.96 -17.59
C PRO A 110 13.87 7.22 -18.52
N SER A 111 13.66 7.29 -19.84
CA SER A 111 14.71 7.24 -20.86
C SER A 111 15.76 8.32 -20.70
N GLU A 112 15.36 9.57 -20.45
CA GLU A 112 16.28 10.68 -20.28
C GLU A 112 17.15 10.53 -19.03
N ILE A 113 16.55 10.07 -17.92
CA ILE A 113 17.26 9.76 -16.67
C ILE A 113 18.31 8.67 -16.90
N ILE A 114 17.91 7.59 -17.58
CA ILE A 114 18.79 6.46 -17.89
C ILE A 114 19.97 6.92 -18.75
N ASP A 115 19.73 7.72 -19.80
CA ASP A 115 20.76 8.18 -20.72
C ASP A 115 21.75 9.14 -20.04
N MET A 116 21.26 10.05 -19.18
CA MET A 116 22.12 10.94 -18.37
C MET A 116 23.02 10.16 -17.41
N ALA A 117 22.44 9.21 -16.66
CA ALA A 117 23.17 8.37 -15.70
C ALA A 117 24.19 7.48 -16.41
N LYS A 118 23.81 6.85 -17.53
CA LYS A 118 24.69 6.01 -18.35
C LYS A 118 25.88 6.81 -18.90
N LYS A 119 25.66 8.05 -19.37
CA LYS A 119 26.72 8.93 -19.84
C LYS A 119 27.75 9.27 -18.77
N LYS A 120 27.33 9.33 -17.50
CA LYS A 120 28.19 9.60 -16.34
C LYS A 120 28.68 8.31 -15.68
N ASN A 121 28.22 7.15 -16.14
CA ASN A 121 28.48 5.82 -15.54
C ASN A 121 28.09 5.76 -14.04
N THR A 122 26.98 6.45 -13.67
CA THR A 122 26.46 6.50 -12.31
C THR A 122 25.28 5.53 -12.20
N PRO A 123 25.35 4.47 -11.36
CA PRO A 123 24.27 3.48 -11.23
C PRO A 123 22.97 4.11 -10.73
N VAL A 124 21.84 3.54 -11.14
CA VAL A 124 20.49 4.00 -10.77
C VAL A 124 19.71 2.86 -10.13
N ILE A 125 19.08 3.15 -9.01
CA ILE A 125 18.10 2.30 -8.37
C ILE A 125 16.76 3.01 -8.45
N PHE A 126 15.86 2.49 -9.26
CA PHE A 126 14.46 2.92 -9.23
C PHE A 126 13.78 2.27 -8.03
N PHE A 127 12.87 2.97 -7.37
CA PHE A 127 12.18 2.42 -6.20
C PHE A 127 10.71 2.82 -6.13
N ASN A 128 9.91 1.99 -5.46
CA ASN A 128 8.46 2.12 -5.29
C ASN A 128 7.71 2.09 -6.63
N ARG A 129 7.72 3.13 -7.45
CA ARG A 129 7.08 3.16 -8.76
C ARG A 129 7.87 2.33 -9.77
N GLU A 130 7.33 1.16 -10.14
CA GLU A 130 8.00 0.21 -11.05
C GLU A 130 7.98 0.73 -12.48
N LEU A 131 9.17 0.90 -13.07
CA LEU A 131 9.28 1.26 -14.48
C LEU A 131 8.89 0.09 -15.39
N VAL A 132 8.74 0.35 -16.69
CA VAL A 132 8.51 -0.70 -17.68
C VAL A 132 9.73 -1.63 -17.70
N GLU A 133 9.50 -2.94 -17.74
CA GLU A 133 10.55 -3.96 -17.57
C GLU A 133 11.66 -3.82 -18.62
N GLU A 134 11.30 -3.53 -19.86
CA GLU A 134 12.24 -3.32 -20.95
C GLU A 134 13.22 -2.19 -20.67
N ASP A 135 12.79 -1.12 -20.03
CA ASP A 135 13.65 0.01 -19.66
C ASP A 135 14.69 -0.38 -18.60
N LEU A 136 14.35 -1.26 -17.68
CA LEU A 136 15.27 -1.73 -16.66
C LEU A 136 16.45 -2.53 -17.24
N TYR A 137 16.28 -3.15 -18.39
CA TYR A 137 17.31 -3.93 -19.08
C TYR A 137 18.11 -3.14 -20.12
N ARG A 138 17.80 -1.84 -20.34
CA ARG A 138 18.55 -0.98 -21.28
C ARG A 138 20.01 -0.74 -20.87
N TRP A 139 20.31 -0.91 -19.58
CA TRP A 139 21.64 -0.79 -19.06
C TRP A 139 21.84 -1.70 -17.83
N ASN A 140 23.03 -2.29 -17.68
CA ASN A 140 23.32 -3.24 -16.62
C ASN A 140 23.40 -2.64 -15.20
N GLN A 141 23.63 -1.31 -15.07
CA GLN A 141 23.67 -0.61 -13.78
C GLN A 141 22.32 0.03 -13.39
N LEU A 142 21.22 -0.50 -13.89
CA LEU A 142 19.87 -0.14 -13.44
C LEU A 142 19.36 -1.24 -12.51
N TYR A 143 18.72 -0.84 -11.42
CA TYR A 143 18.15 -1.74 -10.41
C TYR A 143 16.76 -1.26 -10.03
N TYR A 144 15.97 -2.14 -9.44
CA TYR A 144 14.66 -1.80 -8.90
C TYR A 144 14.47 -2.39 -7.50
N VAL A 145 13.89 -1.59 -6.60
CA VAL A 145 13.44 -2.00 -5.26
C VAL A 145 12.00 -1.56 -5.04
N GLY A 146 11.12 -2.50 -4.72
CA GLY A 146 9.72 -2.20 -4.47
C GLY A 146 8.95 -3.42 -3.98
N ALA A 147 7.65 -3.44 -4.27
CA ALA A 147 6.77 -4.55 -3.95
C ALA A 147 5.94 -4.97 -5.18
N ASP A 148 5.23 -6.08 -5.10
CA ASP A 148 4.37 -6.55 -6.19
C ASP A 148 2.93 -6.07 -5.97
N ALA A 149 2.53 -4.99 -6.64
CA ALA A 149 1.19 -4.41 -6.53
C ALA A 149 0.07 -5.41 -6.84
N LYS A 150 0.31 -6.37 -7.75
CA LYS A 150 -0.63 -7.46 -8.03
C LYS A 150 -0.89 -8.31 -6.78
N GLN A 151 0.18 -8.66 -6.04
CA GLN A 151 0.05 -9.40 -4.79
C GLN A 151 -0.84 -8.66 -3.78
N SER A 152 -0.70 -7.33 -3.66
CA SER A 152 -1.50 -6.56 -2.70
C SER A 152 -3.00 -6.59 -3.02
N GLY A 153 -3.38 -6.45 -4.29
CA GLY A 153 -4.78 -6.58 -4.72
C GLY A 153 -5.34 -7.99 -4.48
N ILE A 154 -4.55 -9.03 -4.73
CA ILE A 154 -4.92 -10.42 -4.42
C ILE A 154 -5.17 -10.58 -2.92
N LEU A 155 -4.23 -10.14 -2.07
CA LEU A 155 -4.35 -10.26 -0.62
C LEU A 155 -5.54 -9.48 -0.06
N GLN A 156 -5.83 -8.28 -0.60
CA GLN A 156 -7.01 -7.53 -0.21
C GLN A 156 -8.31 -8.28 -0.57
N GLY A 157 -8.40 -8.85 -1.77
CA GLY A 157 -9.54 -9.67 -2.18
C GLY A 157 -9.68 -10.95 -1.36
N GLU A 158 -8.57 -11.55 -0.95
CA GLU A 158 -8.59 -12.71 -0.05
C GLU A 158 -9.09 -12.36 1.34
N LEU A 159 -8.66 -11.22 1.92
CA LEU A 159 -9.13 -10.73 3.22
C LEU A 159 -10.64 -10.54 3.23
N VAL A 160 -11.19 -9.88 2.20
CA VAL A 160 -12.65 -9.71 2.07
C VAL A 160 -13.36 -11.04 2.01
N ALA A 161 -12.87 -11.98 1.21
CA ALA A 161 -13.49 -13.30 1.06
C ALA A 161 -13.43 -14.13 2.35
N GLU A 162 -12.30 -14.09 3.06
CA GLU A 162 -12.11 -14.77 4.35
C GLU A 162 -13.09 -14.23 5.40
N ASP A 163 -13.27 -12.92 5.49
CA ASP A 163 -14.23 -12.30 6.41
C ASP A 163 -15.69 -12.65 6.07
N ILE A 164 -16.05 -12.68 4.77
CA ILE A 164 -17.40 -13.12 4.33
C ILE A 164 -17.68 -14.56 4.74
N LEU A 165 -16.73 -15.46 4.51
CA LEU A 165 -16.88 -16.87 4.86
C LEU A 165 -16.98 -17.06 6.39
N ALA A 166 -16.18 -16.34 7.16
CA ALA A 166 -16.22 -16.40 8.62
C ALA A 166 -17.58 -15.90 9.18
N GLU A 167 -18.14 -14.85 8.60
CA GLU A 167 -19.49 -14.38 9.01
C GLU A 167 -20.59 -15.35 8.58
N ALA A 168 -20.49 -15.97 7.40
CA ALA A 168 -21.45 -16.98 6.96
C ALA A 168 -21.47 -18.21 7.88
N GLU A 169 -20.29 -18.66 8.34
CA GLU A 169 -20.18 -19.76 9.31
C GLU A 169 -20.79 -19.39 10.68
N LYS A 170 -20.59 -18.17 11.17
CA LYS A 170 -21.20 -17.69 12.41
C LYS A 170 -22.74 -17.65 12.31
N GLU A 171 -23.28 -17.12 11.20
CA GLU A 171 -24.74 -17.10 10.99
C GLU A 171 -25.34 -18.51 10.90
N ALA A 172 -24.62 -19.46 10.28
CA ALA A 172 -25.07 -20.85 10.20
C ALA A 172 -25.10 -21.52 11.59
N SER A 173 -24.04 -21.35 12.38
CA SER A 173 -23.94 -21.90 13.75
C SER A 173 -25.03 -21.31 14.68
N GLY A 174 -25.26 -20.00 14.64
CA GLY A 174 -26.30 -19.35 15.46
C GLY A 174 -27.72 -19.78 15.11
N ARG A 175 -27.96 -20.22 13.84
CA ARG A 175 -29.26 -20.79 13.44
C ARG A 175 -29.48 -22.21 13.94
N GLU A 176 -28.41 -22.99 14.16
CA GLU A 176 -28.50 -24.34 14.72
C GLU A 176 -28.77 -24.28 16.23
N GLU A 177 -28.09 -23.41 16.97
CA GLU A 177 -28.34 -23.21 18.42
C GLU A 177 -29.77 -22.70 18.68
N GLY A 178 -30.27 -21.73 17.89
CA GLY A 178 -31.63 -21.24 18.03
C GLY A 178 -32.72 -22.25 17.66
N LYS A 179 -32.40 -23.29 16.85
CA LYS A 179 -33.32 -24.42 16.59
C LYS A 179 -33.38 -25.43 17.74
N GLU A 180 -32.24 -25.67 18.41
CA GLU A 180 -32.22 -26.56 19.60
C GLU A 180 -32.92 -25.93 20.78
N GLU A 181 -32.80 -24.63 21.03
CA GLU A 181 -33.57 -23.92 22.07
C GLU A 181 -35.07 -23.87 21.76
N GLY A 182 -35.46 -23.68 20.49
CA GLY A 182 -36.88 -23.67 20.03
C GLY A 182 -37.55 -25.03 20.19
N LEU A 183 -36.84 -26.13 19.95
CA LEU A 183 -37.36 -27.49 20.13
C LEU A 183 -37.54 -27.90 21.62
N SER A 184 -36.81 -27.28 22.54
CA SER A 184 -36.95 -27.51 23.98
C SER A 184 -38.10 -26.71 24.59
N ALA A 185 -38.56 -25.61 23.95
CA ALA A 185 -39.65 -24.78 24.43
C ALA A 185 -41.05 -25.29 23.98
N GLU A 186 -41.16 -26.02 22.87
CA GLU A 186 -42.46 -26.56 22.36
C GLU A 186 -42.96 -27.79 23.12
N HIS A 187 -42.22 -28.33 24.09
CA HIS A 187 -42.63 -29.52 24.86
C HIS A 187 -43.26 -29.20 26.21
N GLU A 188 -43.45 -27.94 26.62
CA GLU A 188 -44.07 -27.58 27.92
C GLU A 188 -45.44 -26.89 27.86
N GLU A 189 -46.06 -26.65 26.72
CA GLU A 189 -47.41 -26.04 26.63
C GLU A 189 -48.45 -26.92 25.93
N GLU A 190 -48.75 -28.07 26.54
CA GLU A 190 -50.01 -28.78 26.28
C GLU A 190 -50.74 -29.09 27.60
N SER A 191 -51.38 -28.07 28.18
CA SER A 191 -52.60 -28.22 29.01
C SER A 191 -53.02 -26.82 29.48
N ILE A 192 -54.15 -26.32 29.02
CA ILE A 192 -55.29 -25.77 29.77
C ILE A 192 -56.25 -25.03 28.80
N SER A 193 -57.35 -25.72 28.49
CA SER A 193 -58.77 -25.35 28.52
C SER A 193 -59.23 -23.93 28.13
N SER A 194 -60.00 -23.89 27.04
CA SER A 194 -61.31 -23.23 26.80
C SER A 194 -61.72 -22.03 27.65
N ALA A 195 -62.06 -20.89 26.97
CA ALA A 195 -63.28 -20.10 27.16
C ALA A 195 -63.38 -18.91 26.21
N GLU A 196 -64.42 -18.96 25.37
CA GLU A 196 -65.32 -17.93 24.88
C GLU A 196 -64.86 -16.52 24.45
N GLU A 197 -65.11 -16.22 23.16
CA GLU A 197 -65.33 -14.88 22.58
C GLU A 197 -66.55 -14.14 23.22
N PRO A 198 -66.70 -12.81 23.12
CA PRO A 198 -67.28 -12.20 21.87
C PRO A 198 -66.83 -10.76 21.56
N GLY A 199 -67.03 -10.41 20.28
CA GLY A 199 -67.58 -9.10 19.88
C GLY A 199 -66.65 -8.08 19.22
N ALA A 200 -66.66 -8.00 17.90
CA ALA A 200 -66.28 -6.85 17.09
C ALA A 200 -67.17 -5.64 17.30
N PRO A 201 -66.78 -4.41 16.92
CA PRO A 201 -67.37 -3.86 15.73
C PRO A 201 -66.40 -3.19 14.74
N GLU A 202 -66.73 -3.36 13.48
CA GLU A 202 -66.36 -2.62 12.30
C GLU A 202 -66.42 -1.10 12.47
N THR A 203 -65.46 -0.36 11.94
CA THR A 203 -65.74 0.95 11.37
C THR A 203 -64.93 1.13 10.09
N THR A 204 -65.67 1.09 9.05
CA THR A 204 -65.40 1.53 7.67
C THR A 204 -65.00 3.00 7.65
N ARG A 205 -63.92 3.36 6.98
CA ARG A 205 -63.76 4.70 6.43
C ARG A 205 -63.13 4.67 5.06
N THR A 206 -63.94 5.20 4.18
CA THR A 206 -63.83 5.37 2.74
C THR A 206 -62.65 6.15 2.25
N LEU A 207 -62.20 5.73 1.07
CA LEU A 207 -61.27 6.33 0.13
C LEU A 207 -61.66 7.74 -0.29
N GLU A 208 -60.73 8.64 -0.41
CA GLU A 208 -60.75 9.71 -1.39
C GLU A 208 -59.45 9.72 -2.17
N GLU A 209 -59.61 9.54 -3.47
CA GLU A 209 -58.64 9.67 -4.54
C GLU A 209 -58.40 11.16 -4.78
N GLU A 210 -57.13 11.61 -4.77
CA GLU A 210 -56.77 12.86 -5.42
C GLU A 210 -55.65 12.62 -6.43
N THR A 211 -56.01 13.02 -7.64
CA THR A 211 -55.27 12.87 -8.90
C THR A 211 -54.10 13.84 -9.01
N ALA A 212 -53.09 13.38 -9.72
CA ALA A 212 -51.85 14.04 -10.15
C ALA A 212 -52.01 15.40 -10.88
N PRO A 213 -50.93 16.13 -11.10
CA PRO A 213 -50.61 16.37 -12.50
C PRO A 213 -49.20 15.90 -12.91
N GLU A 214 -49.16 15.40 -14.12
CA GLU A 214 -47.98 15.20 -14.97
C GLU A 214 -47.15 16.46 -15.08
N ASP A 215 -45.84 16.35 -14.93
CA ASP A 215 -44.95 17.28 -15.59
C ASP A 215 -43.72 16.56 -16.17
N THR A 216 -43.44 16.96 -17.35
CA THR A 216 -42.60 16.47 -18.41
C THR A 216 -41.14 16.31 -18.05
N ALA A 217 -40.56 15.17 -18.46
CA ALA A 217 -39.14 14.92 -18.56
C ALA A 217 -38.47 15.75 -19.68
N PRO A 218 -37.22 16.17 -19.53
CA PRO A 218 -36.36 16.42 -20.68
C PRO A 218 -35.54 15.17 -21.02
N GLU A 219 -35.65 14.79 -22.28
CA GLU A 219 -34.81 13.78 -22.93
C GLU A 219 -33.35 14.19 -22.98
N GLY A 220 -32.46 13.18 -22.88
CA GLY A 220 -31.20 13.19 -23.56
C GLY A 220 -29.96 13.36 -22.68
N VAL A 221 -29.46 12.26 -22.10
CA VAL A 221 -28.00 12.05 -21.95
C VAL A 221 -27.70 10.68 -22.54
N THR A 222 -26.91 10.70 -23.60
CA THR A 222 -26.56 9.58 -24.45
C THR A 222 -25.59 8.64 -23.75
N GLU A 223 -25.79 7.35 -23.94
CA GLU A 223 -24.85 6.25 -23.69
C GLU A 223 -23.53 6.49 -24.41
N SER A 224 -22.48 6.99 -23.72
CA SER A 224 -21.14 7.05 -24.28
C SER A 224 -19.99 6.95 -23.29
N GLU A 225 -20.24 6.67 -21.99
CA GLU A 225 -19.17 6.61 -20.98
C GLU A 225 -18.78 5.18 -20.52
N THR A 226 -19.40 4.14 -21.01
CA THR A 226 -19.08 2.76 -20.62
C THR A 226 -18.04 2.06 -21.50
N GLU A 227 -17.64 2.64 -22.63
CA GLU A 227 -16.65 2.03 -23.54
C GLU A 227 -15.18 2.41 -23.24
N TRP A 228 -14.93 3.39 -22.38
CA TRP A 228 -13.56 3.92 -22.20
C TRP A 228 -12.66 3.08 -21.31
N ALA A 229 -13.19 2.33 -20.37
CA ALA A 229 -12.39 1.56 -19.41
C ALA A 229 -11.82 0.26 -19.99
N GLY A 230 -12.42 -0.28 -21.06
CA GLY A 230 -11.96 -1.53 -21.70
C GLY A 230 -10.82 -1.36 -22.70
N GLU A 231 -10.69 -0.17 -23.31
CA GLU A 231 -9.78 0.04 -24.44
C GLU A 231 -8.40 0.57 -24.03
N LEU A 232 -8.29 1.19 -22.85
CA LEU A 232 -7.00 1.69 -22.33
C LEU A 232 -6.16 0.64 -21.61
N GLY A 233 -6.81 -0.35 -20.96
CA GLY A 233 -6.10 -1.43 -20.27
C GLY A 233 -5.39 -2.40 -21.21
N GLY A 234 -5.94 -2.67 -22.40
CA GLY A 234 -5.39 -3.61 -23.36
C GLY A 234 -4.20 -3.11 -24.18
N ARG A 235 -3.96 -1.81 -24.19
CA ARG A 235 -2.91 -1.20 -25.07
C ARG A 235 -1.57 -0.96 -24.40
N LEU A 236 -1.51 -1.07 -23.05
CA LEU A 236 -0.30 -0.74 -22.26
C LEU A 236 0.53 -1.94 -21.83
N LEU A 237 0.03 -3.19 -21.99
CA LEU A 237 0.70 -4.35 -21.40
C LEU A 237 1.30 -5.34 -22.41
N GLY A 238 1.28 -5.09 -23.73
CA GLY A 238 1.97 -5.95 -24.71
C GLY A 238 1.64 -7.46 -24.67
N GLU A 239 0.74 -7.88 -23.79
CA GLU A 239 0.19 -9.23 -23.78
C GLU A 239 -1.12 -9.21 -24.58
N GLU A 240 -1.14 -9.94 -25.69
CA GLU A 240 -2.39 -10.23 -26.42
C GLU A 240 -3.38 -10.81 -25.43
N PHE A 241 -4.37 -10.02 -25.05
CA PHE A 241 -5.50 -10.49 -24.29
C PHE A 241 -6.26 -11.44 -25.18
N ASP A 242 -6.05 -12.74 -24.99
CA ASP A 242 -6.79 -13.79 -25.68
C ASP A 242 -8.27 -13.69 -25.33
N THR A 243 -9.03 -12.96 -26.16
CA THR A 243 -10.48 -12.86 -26.05
C THR A 243 -11.21 -14.19 -26.33
N THR A 244 -10.49 -15.28 -26.56
CA THR A 244 -11.07 -16.62 -26.78
C THR A 244 -11.27 -17.42 -25.50
N VAL A 245 -10.98 -16.90 -24.30
CA VAL A 245 -11.39 -17.51 -23.02
C VAL A 245 -12.86 -17.16 -22.69
N GLN A 246 -13.71 -17.10 -23.65
CA GLN A 246 -15.12 -17.41 -23.47
C GLN A 246 -15.30 -18.91 -23.54
N SER A 247 -15.67 -19.47 -22.40
CA SER A 247 -16.16 -20.83 -22.21
C SER A 247 -15.19 -21.82 -21.58
N LYS A 248 -15.13 -21.73 -20.29
CA LYS A 248 -15.43 -22.80 -19.34
C LYS A 248 -15.57 -22.14 -17.98
N THR A 249 -16.64 -21.40 -17.81
CA THR A 249 -17.17 -21.14 -16.48
C THR A 249 -17.64 -22.51 -15.98
N GLU A 250 -16.75 -23.23 -15.34
CA GLU A 250 -17.19 -24.18 -14.32
C GLU A 250 -18.11 -23.36 -13.43
N SER A 251 -19.35 -23.74 -13.37
CA SER A 251 -20.36 -23.14 -12.48
C SER A 251 -19.87 -23.37 -11.04
N ARG A 252 -18.94 -22.51 -10.57
CA ARG A 252 -18.67 -22.43 -9.15
C ARG A 252 -19.97 -21.94 -8.52
N GLU A 253 -20.49 -22.72 -7.58
CA GLU A 253 -21.61 -22.29 -6.76
C GLU A 253 -21.25 -20.91 -6.19
N SER A 254 -22.16 -19.94 -6.43
CA SER A 254 -21.99 -18.60 -5.87
C SER A 254 -22.01 -18.71 -4.36
N VAL A 255 -21.08 -18.03 -3.70
CA VAL A 255 -21.04 -17.97 -2.22
C VAL A 255 -22.29 -17.26 -1.75
N ALA A 256 -23.04 -17.89 -0.86
CA ALA A 256 -24.17 -17.25 -0.21
C ALA A 256 -23.64 -16.17 0.75
N LEU A 257 -24.07 -14.93 0.52
CA LEU A 257 -23.62 -13.80 1.34
C LEU A 257 -24.39 -13.78 2.68
N PRO A 258 -23.68 -13.56 3.82
CA PRO A 258 -24.33 -13.41 5.12
C PRO A 258 -25.08 -12.07 5.19
N ARG A 259 -26.17 -12.03 5.97
CA ARG A 259 -27.00 -10.83 6.16
C ARG A 259 -26.27 -9.66 6.83
N SER A 260 -25.22 -9.94 7.57
CA SER A 260 -24.34 -8.92 8.15
C SER A 260 -23.56 -8.13 7.09
N VAL A 261 -23.45 -8.67 5.86
CA VAL A 261 -22.72 -8.09 4.73
C VAL A 261 -23.66 -7.66 3.63
N ASP A 262 -24.48 -8.58 3.09
CA ASP A 262 -25.56 -8.33 2.14
C ASP A 262 -26.78 -7.79 2.91
N LYS A 263 -26.78 -6.47 3.17
CA LYS A 263 -27.79 -5.82 4.01
C LYS A 263 -29.14 -5.75 3.33
N ASN A 264 -29.16 -5.57 2.01
CA ASN A 264 -30.39 -5.51 1.22
C ASN A 264 -30.93 -6.90 0.86
N GLY A 265 -30.12 -7.96 0.92
CA GLY A 265 -30.47 -9.35 0.70
C GLY A 265 -30.73 -9.73 -0.74
N ASP A 266 -30.13 -9.04 -1.68
CA ASP A 266 -30.27 -9.31 -3.11
C ASP A 266 -29.29 -10.37 -3.65
N GLY A 267 -28.38 -10.83 -2.79
CA GLY A 267 -27.37 -11.85 -3.12
C GLY A 267 -26.16 -11.33 -3.85
N LYS A 268 -25.95 -10.02 -3.85
CA LYS A 268 -24.76 -9.37 -4.38
C LYS A 268 -24.13 -8.51 -3.29
N LEU A 269 -22.86 -8.20 -3.45
CA LEU A 269 -22.13 -7.28 -2.58
C LEU A 269 -21.92 -5.95 -3.31
N GLN A 270 -22.64 -4.93 -2.87
CA GLN A 270 -22.57 -3.58 -3.44
C GLN A 270 -21.32 -2.86 -2.96
N TYR A 271 -20.41 -2.54 -3.88
CA TYR A 271 -19.15 -1.92 -3.51
C TYR A 271 -18.88 -0.58 -4.19
N VAL A 272 -18.11 0.24 -3.48
CA VAL A 272 -17.44 1.43 -3.99
C VAL A 272 -15.93 1.20 -3.95
N LEU A 273 -15.23 1.61 -5.01
CA LEU A 273 -13.77 1.48 -5.11
C LEU A 273 -13.12 2.86 -5.16
N PHE A 274 -12.10 3.05 -4.31
CA PHE A 274 -11.22 4.22 -4.32
C PHE A 274 -9.89 3.86 -4.93
N GLU A 275 -9.62 4.45 -6.11
CA GLU A 275 -8.38 4.28 -6.85
C GLU A 275 -7.39 5.40 -6.55
N GLY A 276 -6.10 5.06 -6.59
CA GLY A 276 -5.00 6.03 -6.48
C GLY A 276 -4.93 6.97 -7.67
N GLU A 277 -3.72 7.32 -8.07
CA GLU A 277 -3.47 8.21 -9.22
C GLU A 277 -3.76 7.49 -10.53
N ALA A 278 -4.52 8.13 -11.41
CA ALA A 278 -4.86 7.59 -12.72
C ALA A 278 -3.60 7.24 -13.54
N GLY A 279 -3.54 6.02 -14.07
CA GLY A 279 -2.38 5.54 -14.85
C GLY A 279 -1.21 5.03 -14.00
N HIS A 280 -1.28 5.15 -12.68
CA HIS A 280 -0.30 4.55 -11.79
C HIS A 280 -0.46 3.03 -11.78
N GLN A 281 0.66 2.30 -11.99
CA GLN A 281 0.62 0.83 -12.07
C GLN A 281 -0.01 0.19 -10.83
N ASP A 282 0.37 0.66 -9.63
CA ASP A 282 -0.17 0.10 -8.40
C ASP A 282 -1.67 0.33 -8.30
N ALA A 283 -2.17 1.50 -8.71
CA ALA A 283 -3.60 1.79 -8.72
C ALA A 283 -4.36 0.80 -9.63
N ILE A 284 -3.86 0.61 -10.86
CA ILE A 284 -4.45 -0.33 -11.83
C ILE A 284 -4.41 -1.76 -11.30
N MET A 285 -3.24 -2.23 -10.84
CA MET A 285 -3.07 -3.60 -10.37
C MET A 285 -3.88 -3.89 -9.11
N ARG A 286 -3.87 -3.00 -8.12
CA ARG A 286 -4.64 -3.14 -6.89
C ARG A 286 -6.13 -3.23 -7.20
N THR A 287 -6.63 -2.33 -8.07
CA THR A 287 -8.03 -2.29 -8.52
C THR A 287 -8.45 -3.56 -9.26
N GLU A 288 -7.68 -3.99 -10.25
CA GLU A 288 -8.00 -5.16 -11.06
C GLU A 288 -7.96 -6.45 -10.24
N TYR A 289 -6.88 -6.64 -9.45
CA TYR A 289 -6.67 -7.91 -8.78
C TYR A 289 -7.53 -8.10 -7.54
N VAL A 290 -7.99 -7.05 -6.85
CA VAL A 290 -8.97 -7.21 -5.78
C VAL A 290 -10.30 -7.70 -6.33
N VAL A 291 -10.81 -7.08 -7.40
CA VAL A 291 -12.09 -7.46 -8.01
C VAL A 291 -12.02 -8.85 -8.63
N SER A 292 -10.97 -9.13 -9.42
CA SER A 292 -10.82 -10.45 -10.05
C SER A 292 -10.62 -11.58 -9.03
N THR A 293 -10.01 -11.31 -7.87
CA THR A 293 -9.86 -12.29 -6.80
C THR A 293 -11.19 -12.62 -6.16
N LEU A 294 -12.01 -11.62 -5.85
CA LEU A 294 -13.35 -11.81 -5.31
C LEU A 294 -14.26 -12.59 -6.29
N GLN A 295 -14.22 -12.24 -7.57
CA GLN A 295 -14.95 -12.96 -8.61
C GLN A 295 -14.49 -14.43 -8.73
N LYS A 296 -13.18 -14.68 -8.72
CA LYS A 296 -12.63 -16.05 -8.73
C LYS A 296 -13.01 -16.87 -7.50
N LYS A 297 -13.26 -16.22 -6.38
CA LYS A 297 -13.77 -16.87 -5.16
C LYS A 297 -15.29 -17.05 -5.15
N GLY A 298 -15.99 -16.65 -6.22
CA GLY A 298 -17.43 -16.84 -6.38
C GLY A 298 -18.29 -15.84 -5.61
N ILE A 299 -17.73 -14.68 -5.22
CA ILE A 299 -18.46 -13.62 -4.54
C ILE A 299 -19.14 -12.77 -5.60
N PRO A 300 -20.51 -12.69 -5.59
CA PRO A 300 -21.24 -11.85 -6.52
C PRO A 300 -21.02 -10.37 -6.16
N LEU A 301 -20.57 -9.58 -7.12
CA LEU A 301 -20.24 -8.17 -6.91
C LEU A 301 -21.09 -7.26 -7.77
N GLU A 302 -21.49 -6.11 -7.22
CA GLU A 302 -22.09 -5.00 -7.94
C GLU A 302 -21.39 -3.69 -7.60
N ARG A 303 -20.75 -3.06 -8.61
CA ARG A 303 -20.06 -1.79 -8.40
C ARG A 303 -21.05 -0.64 -8.46
N LEU A 304 -21.30 0.04 -7.34
CA LEU A 304 -22.16 1.21 -7.26
C LEU A 304 -21.42 2.52 -7.58
N GLY A 305 -20.12 2.57 -7.26
CA GLY A 305 -19.35 3.80 -7.42
C GLY A 305 -17.85 3.55 -7.58
N TYR A 306 -17.18 4.60 -8.08
CA TYR A 306 -15.76 4.63 -8.32
C TYR A 306 -15.24 6.05 -8.10
N GLY A 307 -14.11 6.16 -7.38
CA GLY A 307 -13.51 7.46 -7.09
C GLY A 307 -12.00 7.42 -7.27
N ILE A 308 -11.47 8.21 -8.20
CA ILE A 308 -10.03 8.50 -8.23
C ILE A 308 -9.78 9.55 -7.15
N ALA A 309 -8.90 9.24 -6.19
CA ALA A 309 -8.58 10.11 -5.07
C ALA A 309 -7.07 10.28 -4.84
N ASN A 310 -6.24 9.95 -5.84
CA ASN A 310 -4.83 10.31 -5.94
C ASN A 310 -4.01 10.01 -4.67
N TRP A 311 -4.27 8.86 -4.01
CA TRP A 311 -3.68 8.47 -2.73
C TRP A 311 -4.03 9.39 -1.54
N SER A 312 -4.84 10.43 -1.77
CA SER A 312 -5.10 11.51 -0.85
C SER A 312 -6.32 11.23 0.06
N ARG A 313 -6.11 11.30 1.37
CA ARG A 313 -7.17 11.21 2.38
C ARG A 313 -8.24 12.29 2.20
N ALA A 314 -7.84 13.53 1.91
CA ALA A 314 -8.76 14.65 1.75
C ALA A 314 -9.62 14.52 0.48
N GLU A 315 -9.02 14.05 -0.62
CA GLU A 315 -9.77 13.82 -1.86
C GLU A 315 -10.74 12.65 -1.70
N ALA A 316 -10.32 11.55 -1.07
CA ALA A 316 -11.20 10.43 -0.77
C ALA A 316 -12.38 10.85 0.13
N GLN A 317 -12.14 11.68 1.15
CA GLN A 317 -13.22 12.24 1.97
C GLN A 317 -14.23 13.02 1.12
N SER A 318 -13.75 13.90 0.25
CA SER A 318 -14.61 14.72 -0.61
C SER A 318 -15.41 13.87 -1.61
N ARG A 319 -14.77 12.88 -2.23
CA ARG A 319 -15.41 11.93 -3.15
C ARG A 319 -16.45 11.07 -2.43
N MET A 320 -16.12 10.56 -1.24
CA MET A 320 -17.06 9.75 -0.46
C MET A 320 -18.31 10.54 -0.06
N MET A 321 -18.17 11.81 0.31
CA MET A 321 -19.32 12.67 0.62
C MET A 321 -20.24 12.84 -0.59
N GLN A 322 -19.69 12.97 -1.80
CA GLN A 322 -20.47 13.03 -3.04
C GLN A 322 -21.18 11.70 -3.31
N LEU A 323 -20.44 10.59 -3.29
CA LEU A 323 -21.01 9.26 -3.51
C LEU A 323 -22.11 8.92 -2.48
N TYR A 324 -21.90 9.28 -1.21
CA TYR A 324 -22.91 9.01 -0.17
C TYR A 324 -24.21 9.80 -0.40
N SER A 325 -24.15 11.01 -0.94
CA SER A 325 -25.35 11.79 -1.25
C SER A 325 -26.25 11.14 -2.33
N GLU A 326 -25.71 10.23 -3.13
CA GLU A 326 -26.41 9.53 -4.21
C GLU A 326 -26.76 8.08 -3.82
N LEU A 327 -25.89 7.44 -3.06
CA LEU A 327 -25.95 6.00 -2.78
C LEU A 327 -26.44 5.68 -1.37
N GLU A 328 -26.27 6.60 -0.42
CA GLU A 328 -26.67 6.46 0.99
C GLU A 328 -26.23 5.14 1.63
N ASP A 329 -27.13 4.36 2.16
CA ASP A 329 -26.93 3.11 2.88
C ASP A 329 -26.81 1.86 1.96
N LYS A 330 -26.86 2.06 0.65
CA LYS A 330 -26.71 0.96 -0.32
C LYS A 330 -25.30 0.39 -0.40
N ILE A 331 -24.29 1.13 0.12
CA ILE A 331 -22.89 0.72 0.06
C ILE A 331 -22.62 -0.31 1.16
N GLU A 332 -22.16 -1.48 0.78
CA GLU A 332 -21.86 -2.61 1.70
C GLU A 332 -20.37 -2.85 1.87
N LEU A 333 -19.58 -2.50 0.85
CA LEU A 333 -18.14 -2.70 0.83
C LEU A 333 -17.42 -1.48 0.25
N ILE A 334 -16.33 -1.08 0.91
CA ILE A 334 -15.37 -0.11 0.40
C ILE A 334 -14.04 -0.84 0.15
N LEU A 335 -13.58 -0.79 -1.10
CA LEU A 335 -12.25 -1.22 -1.50
C LEU A 335 -11.39 0.02 -1.76
N SER A 336 -10.33 0.20 -0.99
CA SER A 336 -9.42 1.32 -1.16
C SER A 336 -8.03 0.86 -1.57
N ASN A 337 -7.45 1.52 -2.56
CA ASN A 337 -6.11 1.19 -3.02
C ASN A 337 -5.01 1.55 -2.02
N ASN A 338 -5.29 2.44 -1.03
CA ASN A 338 -4.39 2.65 0.10
C ASN A 338 -5.15 2.99 1.40
N ASP A 339 -4.42 3.02 2.52
CA ASP A 339 -5.00 3.32 3.84
C ASP A 339 -5.43 4.78 3.98
N ASP A 340 -4.69 5.72 3.41
CA ASP A 340 -5.03 7.13 3.52
C ASP A 340 -6.40 7.45 2.90
N MET A 341 -6.67 6.89 1.73
CA MET A 341 -8.01 7.02 1.10
C MET A 341 -9.07 6.29 1.92
N ALA A 342 -8.78 5.11 2.47
CA ALA A 342 -9.71 4.41 3.38
C ALA A 342 -10.04 5.24 4.63
N LEU A 343 -9.04 5.89 5.20
CA LEU A 343 -9.21 6.83 6.33
C LEU A 343 -10.01 8.07 5.92
N GLY A 344 -9.82 8.56 4.68
CA GLY A 344 -10.65 9.63 4.12
C GLY A 344 -12.12 9.27 4.02
N VAL A 345 -12.42 8.03 3.63
CA VAL A 345 -13.79 7.48 3.64
C VAL A 345 -14.37 7.45 5.06
N LEU A 346 -13.57 7.04 6.06
CA LEU A 346 -13.99 7.07 7.47
C LEU A 346 -14.28 8.49 7.95
N ASP A 347 -13.42 9.44 7.59
CA ASP A 347 -13.63 10.86 7.91
C ASP A 347 -14.92 11.42 7.30
N ALA A 348 -15.29 10.97 6.09
CA ALA A 348 -16.55 11.33 5.46
C ALA A 348 -17.74 10.78 6.26
N TYR A 349 -17.74 9.51 6.66
CA TYR A 349 -18.78 8.93 7.48
C TYR A 349 -18.90 9.60 8.85
N ASP A 350 -17.78 9.96 9.49
CA ASP A 350 -17.78 10.71 10.74
C ASP A 350 -18.41 12.09 10.57
N LYS A 351 -18.11 12.79 9.48
CA LYS A 351 -18.63 14.13 9.19
C LYS A 351 -20.11 14.12 8.83
N ILE A 352 -20.58 13.06 8.14
CA ILE A 352 -21.99 12.86 7.82
C ILE A 352 -22.80 12.42 9.06
N GLY A 353 -22.15 11.79 10.04
CA GLY A 353 -22.76 11.30 11.26
C GLY A 353 -23.32 9.86 11.18
N VAL A 354 -22.83 9.06 10.21
CA VAL A 354 -23.19 7.65 10.09
C VAL A 354 -22.59 6.85 11.24
N GLN A 355 -23.46 6.12 11.97
CA GLN A 355 -23.03 5.29 13.10
C GLN A 355 -22.12 4.17 12.64
N LYS A 356 -21.21 3.73 13.51
CA LYS A 356 -20.16 2.76 13.14
C LYS A 356 -20.67 1.41 12.66
N ASP A 357 -21.72 0.93 13.29
CA ASP A 357 -22.40 -0.34 12.97
C ASP A 357 -23.20 -0.29 11.67
N ALA A 358 -23.57 0.92 11.23
CA ALA A 358 -24.25 1.12 9.95
C ALA A 358 -23.30 1.25 8.75
N ARG A 359 -21.99 1.45 9.01
CA ARG A 359 -20.99 1.63 7.93
C ARG A 359 -20.75 0.36 7.14
N PRO A 360 -20.34 0.48 5.87
CA PRO A 360 -19.89 -0.67 5.08
C PRO A 360 -18.58 -1.24 5.65
N TRP A 361 -18.21 -2.44 5.21
CA TRP A 361 -16.88 -2.97 5.45
C TRP A 361 -15.84 -2.19 4.65
N ILE A 362 -14.72 -1.85 5.26
CA ILE A 362 -13.68 -1.02 4.65
C ILE A 362 -12.34 -1.74 4.72
N TYR A 363 -11.68 -1.85 3.57
CA TYR A 363 -10.35 -2.48 3.42
C TYR A 363 -9.38 -1.50 2.77
N GLY A 364 -8.16 -1.45 3.30
CA GLY A 364 -7.07 -0.63 2.79
C GLY A 364 -5.90 -1.46 2.26
N ILE A 365 -4.86 -0.77 1.84
CA ILE A 365 -3.52 -1.29 1.51
C ILE A 365 -2.52 -0.27 2.03
N ASP A 366 -1.35 -0.66 2.37
CA ASP A 366 -0.10 -0.11 2.85
C ASP A 366 0.21 -0.50 4.29
N GLY A 367 -0.80 -0.69 5.15
CA GLY A 367 -0.55 -1.01 6.57
C GLY A 367 0.14 0.15 7.28
N THR A 368 -0.24 1.40 6.95
CA THR A 368 0.25 2.58 7.65
C THR A 368 -0.11 2.51 9.13
N MET A 369 0.64 3.18 10.00
CA MET A 369 0.32 3.19 11.44
C MET A 369 -1.11 3.69 11.72
N ALA A 370 -1.60 4.63 10.90
CA ALA A 370 -2.98 5.12 10.99
C ALA A 370 -3.99 4.06 10.53
N GLY A 371 -3.71 3.33 9.43
CA GLY A 371 -4.49 2.21 8.93
C GLY A 371 -4.54 1.05 9.94
N ILE A 372 -3.39 0.61 10.46
CA ILE A 372 -3.31 -0.42 11.50
C ILE A 372 -4.10 -0.02 12.76
N ASN A 373 -4.03 1.25 13.17
CA ASN A 373 -4.84 1.75 14.28
C ASN A 373 -6.34 1.75 13.98
N ALA A 374 -6.76 1.98 12.73
CA ALA A 374 -8.14 1.87 12.31
C ALA A 374 -8.62 0.41 12.34
N VAL A 375 -7.80 -0.54 11.89
CA VAL A 375 -8.07 -1.98 12.02
C VAL A 375 -8.20 -2.39 13.49
N LYS A 376 -7.25 -1.99 14.35
CA LYS A 376 -7.32 -2.24 15.80
C LYS A 376 -8.62 -1.75 16.44
N LYS A 377 -9.14 -0.60 15.99
CA LYS A 377 -10.39 0.00 16.50
C LYS A 377 -11.65 -0.61 15.86
N GLY A 378 -11.51 -1.53 14.91
CA GLY A 378 -12.61 -2.08 14.12
C GLY A 378 -13.28 -1.07 13.21
N ALA A 379 -12.61 0.04 12.88
CA ALA A 379 -13.11 1.03 11.91
C ALA A 379 -12.81 0.60 10.47
N MET A 380 -11.71 -0.09 10.23
CA MET A 380 -11.41 -0.87 9.04
C MET A 380 -11.41 -2.36 9.41
N LYS A 381 -11.83 -3.22 8.50
CA LYS A 381 -11.79 -4.68 8.69
C LYS A 381 -10.36 -5.20 8.65
N ALA A 382 -9.62 -4.78 7.63
CA ALA A 382 -8.24 -5.20 7.43
C ALA A 382 -7.48 -4.21 6.52
N THR A 383 -6.17 -4.39 6.46
CA THR A 383 -5.30 -3.75 5.45
C THR A 383 -4.23 -4.74 4.99
N VAL A 384 -3.52 -4.40 3.93
CA VAL A 384 -2.41 -5.18 3.39
C VAL A 384 -1.12 -4.40 3.62
N TYR A 385 -0.23 -4.94 4.46
CA TYR A 385 1.01 -4.28 4.85
C TYR A 385 2.02 -4.27 3.70
N ASN A 386 2.46 -3.09 3.34
CA ASN A 386 3.52 -2.76 2.41
C ASN A 386 4.76 -2.36 3.23
N ASP A 387 5.73 -3.25 3.35
CA ASP A 387 6.84 -3.10 4.31
C ASP A 387 7.83 -2.02 3.84
N GLU A 388 7.53 -0.75 4.13
CA GLU A 388 8.37 0.41 3.78
C GLU A 388 9.75 0.34 4.46
N MET A 389 9.83 -0.25 5.64
CA MET A 389 11.10 -0.39 6.36
C MET A 389 12.02 -1.39 5.67
N ALA A 390 11.50 -2.57 5.29
CA ALA A 390 12.29 -3.57 4.58
C ALA A 390 12.70 -3.07 3.18
N GLN A 391 11.81 -2.37 2.48
CA GLN A 391 12.12 -1.76 1.19
C GLN A 391 13.20 -0.67 1.31
N ALA A 392 13.08 0.23 2.29
CA ALA A 392 14.07 1.29 2.54
C ALA A 392 15.45 0.71 2.89
N LYS A 393 15.47 -0.32 3.71
CA LYS A 393 16.68 -1.06 4.06
C LYS A 393 17.31 -1.72 2.83
N ALA A 394 16.52 -2.35 1.97
CA ALA A 394 16.99 -2.95 0.71
C ALA A 394 17.57 -1.87 -0.21
N LEU A 395 16.84 -0.75 -0.40
CA LEU A 395 17.30 0.39 -1.19
C LEU A 395 18.63 0.93 -0.69
N PHE A 396 18.74 1.18 0.62
CA PHE A 396 19.97 1.69 1.23
C PHE A 396 21.13 0.72 1.06
N ASN A 397 20.94 -0.57 1.31
CA ASN A 397 21.98 -1.59 1.21
C ASN A 397 22.53 -1.69 -0.23
N ILE A 398 21.64 -1.69 -1.23
CA ILE A 398 22.06 -1.70 -2.64
C ILE A 398 22.80 -0.39 -2.98
N ALA A 399 22.28 0.76 -2.57
CA ALA A 399 22.92 2.06 -2.81
C ALA A 399 24.30 2.13 -2.15
N PHE A 400 24.42 1.68 -0.90
CA PHE A 400 25.68 1.62 -0.16
C PHE A 400 26.69 0.69 -0.83
N GLN A 401 26.26 -0.50 -1.27
CA GLN A 401 27.10 -1.44 -1.97
C GLN A 401 27.61 -0.87 -3.30
N LEU A 402 26.72 -0.27 -4.10
CA LEU A 402 27.09 0.36 -5.39
C LEU A 402 28.08 1.53 -5.22
N ALA A 403 27.92 2.32 -4.14
CA ALA A 403 28.76 3.48 -3.86
C ALA A 403 30.13 3.11 -3.24
N THR A 404 30.27 1.93 -2.62
CA THR A 404 31.51 1.55 -1.88
C THR A 404 32.43 0.63 -2.65
N GLU A 405 31.94 -0.12 -3.58
CA GLU A 405 32.76 -1.02 -4.39
C GLU A 405 33.51 -0.20 -5.46
N ASP A 406 34.86 -0.11 -5.34
CA ASP A 406 35.70 0.45 -6.36
C ASP A 406 35.47 -0.28 -7.68
N GLY A 407 34.63 0.28 -8.57
CA GLY A 407 34.46 -0.14 -9.95
C GLY A 407 34.67 -1.62 -10.27
N GLY A 408 34.36 -2.50 -9.33
CA GLY A 408 34.60 -3.94 -9.42
C GLY A 408 34.11 -4.45 -10.76
N LYS A 409 34.90 -5.25 -11.42
CA LYS A 409 34.63 -5.76 -12.76
C LYS A 409 33.20 -6.22 -12.85
N GLU A 410 32.51 -5.71 -13.87
CA GLU A 410 31.21 -6.14 -14.32
C GLU A 410 31.11 -7.67 -14.22
N GLY A 411 30.28 -8.21 -13.33
CA GLY A 411 30.08 -9.64 -13.16
C GLY A 411 30.33 -10.21 -11.76
N ASP A 412 30.96 -9.48 -10.85
CA ASP A 412 31.30 -9.99 -9.49
C ASP A 412 30.31 -9.50 -8.40
N ARG A 413 29.24 -8.76 -8.80
CA ARG A 413 28.25 -8.21 -7.87
C ARG A 413 27.06 -9.14 -7.78
N ASP A 414 26.82 -9.71 -6.61
CA ASP A 414 25.62 -10.47 -6.29
C ASP A 414 24.46 -9.52 -5.91
N ILE A 415 24.23 -8.46 -6.73
CA ILE A 415 23.10 -7.53 -6.58
C ILE A 415 22.00 -7.97 -7.52
N GLN A 416 20.84 -8.31 -6.96
CA GLN A 416 19.68 -8.65 -7.75
C GLN A 416 19.19 -7.43 -8.54
N LYS A 417 18.89 -7.63 -9.82
CA LYS A 417 18.37 -6.60 -10.73
C LYS A 417 17.04 -6.02 -10.22
N ILE A 418 16.20 -6.89 -9.68
CA ILE A 418 14.88 -6.58 -9.13
C ILE A 418 14.80 -7.18 -7.73
N THR A 419 14.50 -6.34 -6.74
CA THR A 419 14.25 -6.73 -5.36
C THR A 419 12.82 -6.39 -5.01
N LYS A 420 11.96 -7.40 -4.85
CA LYS A 420 10.56 -7.23 -4.44
C LYS A 420 10.37 -7.71 -3.00
N ILE A 421 9.85 -6.84 -2.15
CA ILE A 421 9.48 -7.13 -0.77
C ILE A 421 8.03 -7.60 -0.75
N PRO A 422 7.71 -8.74 -0.11
CA PRO A 422 6.36 -9.29 -0.14
C PRO A 422 5.40 -8.48 0.75
N TYR A 423 4.15 -8.40 0.31
CA TYR A 423 3.06 -7.89 1.12
C TYR A 423 2.58 -8.92 2.15
N ARG A 424 1.94 -8.43 3.23
CA ARG A 424 1.37 -9.28 4.30
C ARG A 424 -0.03 -8.79 4.70
N LYS A 425 -0.91 -9.72 5.09
CA LYS A 425 -2.26 -9.40 5.59
C LYS A 425 -2.20 -8.86 7.01
N VAL A 426 -2.97 -7.80 7.30
CA VAL A 426 -3.15 -7.22 8.64
C VAL A 426 -4.62 -7.23 8.99
N THR A 427 -4.96 -7.92 10.06
CA THR A 427 -6.32 -8.10 10.57
C THR A 427 -6.43 -7.66 12.04
N GLY A 428 -7.64 -7.67 12.57
CA GLY A 428 -7.88 -7.43 14.01
C GLY A 428 -7.19 -8.45 14.94
N GLU A 429 -6.75 -9.60 14.42
CA GLU A 429 -6.09 -10.64 15.21
C GLU A 429 -4.57 -10.46 15.28
N ASN A 430 -3.94 -9.98 14.16
CA ASN A 430 -2.48 -9.93 14.05
C ASN A 430 -1.89 -8.52 13.97
N TYR A 431 -2.69 -7.46 14.05
CA TYR A 431 -2.21 -6.06 13.91
C TYR A 431 -1.04 -5.71 14.85
N ALA A 432 -0.93 -6.42 15.99
CA ALA A 432 0.12 -6.15 16.97
C ALA A 432 1.53 -6.51 16.47
N GLU A 433 1.63 -7.42 15.49
CA GLU A 433 2.90 -7.86 14.88
C GLU A 433 3.52 -6.77 13.98
N PHE A 434 2.70 -5.81 13.52
CA PHE A 434 3.08 -4.76 12.58
C PHE A 434 3.29 -3.41 13.25
N ARG A 435 3.24 -3.36 14.57
CA ARG A 435 3.62 -2.16 15.30
C ARG A 435 5.13 -2.05 15.26
N ALA A 436 5.63 -0.94 14.71
CA ALA A 436 7.01 -0.56 14.92
C ALA A 436 7.24 -0.53 16.45
N GLU A 437 8.29 -1.16 16.91
CA GLU A 437 8.79 -0.95 18.28
C GLU A 437 9.01 0.55 18.42
N GLU A 438 8.26 1.17 19.34
CA GLU A 438 8.36 2.59 19.67
C GLU A 438 9.74 2.94 20.21
#